data_3bc5d721c8d1fcaa847a9ff467538e60
#
_entry.id   3bc5d721c8d1fcaa847a9ff467538e60
#
_cell.length_a   1.000
_cell.length_b   1.000
_cell.length_c   1.000
_cell.angle_alpha   90.00
_cell.angle_beta   90.00
_cell.angle_gamma   90.00
#
_symmetry.space_group_name_H-M   'P 1'
#
loop_
_entity.id
_entity.type
_entity.pdbx_description
1 polymer ?
#
loop_
_entity_poly.entity_id
_entity_poly.type
_entity_poly.pdbx_seq_one_letter_code
_entity_poly.pdbx_strand_id
1 'polypeptide(L)'
;MTDIIASPAVKEAVKVVMEQQERLGDEAAAEARESQPIRTSVLRAAQLAAEAEDHARGRQHVKGKLTARERLDLLLDTGSFEEIGRFRGGDINGGRAGSAVITGFGEVFGRKVAVYAQDFSVKGGTLGVAEGRKICHLMDKALDLKVPIIALIDSGGARIQEGVAALTEYG
;
A
#
# COMPACT_ATOMS: atom_id res chain seq x y z
N MET A 1 25.57 -11.66 -55.63
CA MET A 1 25.38 -11.61 -54.20
C MET A 1 23.89 -11.63 -53.78
N THR A 2 22.99 -12.04 -54.70
CA THR A 2 21.52 -11.89 -54.58
C THR A 2 20.78 -13.22 -54.34
N ASP A 3 21.50 -14.36 -54.28
CA ASP A 3 20.84 -15.69 -54.22
C ASP A 3 20.74 -16.34 -52.83
N ILE A 4 21.31 -15.73 -51.81
CA ILE A 4 21.30 -16.32 -50.45
C ILE A 4 19.90 -16.17 -49.78
N ILE A 5 19.15 -15.13 -50.15
CA ILE A 5 17.82 -14.83 -49.57
C ILE A 5 16.72 -15.74 -50.17
N ALA A 6 16.97 -16.38 -51.29
CA ALA A 6 16.03 -17.26 -51.99
C ALA A 6 16.08 -18.74 -51.53
N SER A 7 17.03 -19.11 -50.68
CA SER A 7 17.17 -20.49 -50.19
C SER A 7 15.91 -20.90 -49.36
N PRO A 8 15.35 -22.10 -49.63
CA PRO A 8 14.21 -22.63 -48.89
C PRO A 8 14.44 -22.66 -47.38
N ALA A 9 15.66 -22.93 -46.93
CA ALA A 9 16.05 -22.96 -45.51
C ALA A 9 16.00 -21.58 -44.86
N VAL A 10 16.35 -20.51 -45.58
CA VAL A 10 16.27 -19.12 -45.06
C VAL A 10 14.81 -18.67 -44.94
N LYS A 11 13.96 -19.04 -45.92
CA LYS A 11 12.52 -18.73 -45.84
C LYS A 11 11.83 -19.43 -44.68
N GLU A 12 12.17 -20.69 -44.43
CA GLU A 12 11.63 -21.44 -43.28
C GLU A 12 12.12 -20.88 -41.96
N ALA A 13 13.39 -20.50 -41.83
CA ALA A 13 13.91 -19.86 -40.62
C ALA A 13 13.23 -18.50 -40.33
N VAL A 14 13.00 -17.68 -41.37
CA VAL A 14 12.28 -16.41 -41.24
C VAL A 14 10.84 -16.64 -40.79
N LYS A 15 10.16 -17.64 -41.33
CA LYS A 15 8.79 -17.99 -40.93
C LYS A 15 8.72 -18.41 -39.47
N VAL A 16 9.63 -19.26 -39.00
CA VAL A 16 9.69 -19.67 -37.58
C VAL A 16 9.94 -18.49 -36.65
N VAL A 17 10.82 -17.54 -37.01
CA VAL A 17 11.08 -16.35 -36.23
C VAL A 17 9.84 -15.44 -36.20
N MET A 18 9.13 -15.28 -37.29
CA MET A 18 7.92 -14.46 -37.33
C MET A 18 6.78 -15.08 -36.47
N GLU A 19 6.56 -16.39 -36.56
CA GLU A 19 5.60 -17.12 -35.74
C GLU A 19 5.95 -17.04 -34.25
N GLN A 20 7.23 -17.05 -33.91
CA GLN A 20 7.68 -16.91 -32.52
C GLN A 20 7.51 -15.49 -31.98
N GLN A 21 7.71 -14.46 -32.81
CA GLN A 21 7.42 -13.08 -32.44
C GLN A 21 5.91 -12.80 -32.26
N GLU A 22 5.08 -13.38 -33.12
CA GLU A 22 3.63 -13.30 -32.98
C GLU A 22 3.16 -13.94 -31.65
N ARG A 23 3.63 -15.16 -31.34
CA ARG A 23 3.32 -15.82 -30.06
C ARG A 23 3.73 -15.02 -28.84
N LEU A 24 4.94 -14.45 -28.84
CA LEU A 24 5.42 -13.59 -27.74
C LEU A 24 4.59 -12.31 -27.61
N GLY A 25 4.13 -11.77 -28.73
CA GLY A 25 3.21 -10.63 -28.73
C GLY A 25 1.84 -10.96 -28.11
N ASP A 26 1.31 -12.12 -28.44
CA ASP A 26 0.02 -12.59 -27.90
C ASP A 26 0.11 -12.93 -26.41
N GLU A 27 1.19 -13.57 -25.96
CA GLU A 27 1.45 -13.86 -24.54
C GLU A 27 1.56 -12.58 -23.71
N ALA A 28 2.33 -11.59 -24.20
CA ALA A 28 2.46 -10.29 -23.55
C ALA A 28 1.11 -9.51 -23.49
N ALA A 29 0.30 -9.62 -24.57
CA ALA A 29 -1.02 -9.01 -24.61
C ALA A 29 -2.00 -9.70 -23.63
N ALA A 30 -1.90 -11.02 -23.48
CA ALA A 30 -2.71 -11.79 -22.53
C ALA A 30 -2.33 -11.43 -21.08
N GLU A 31 -1.05 -11.37 -20.75
CA GLU A 31 -0.55 -10.97 -19.43
C GLU A 31 -0.95 -9.53 -19.09
N ALA A 32 -0.90 -8.61 -20.06
CA ALA A 32 -1.37 -7.24 -19.89
C ALA A 32 -2.87 -7.15 -19.61
N ARG A 33 -3.69 -8.01 -20.25
CA ARG A 33 -5.14 -8.09 -20.00
C ARG A 33 -5.45 -8.67 -18.62
N GLU A 34 -4.71 -9.68 -18.17
CA GLU A 34 -4.89 -10.30 -16.87
C GLU A 34 -4.49 -9.37 -15.73
N SER A 35 -3.45 -8.54 -15.90
CA SER A 35 -3.01 -7.55 -14.91
C SER A 35 -3.88 -6.30 -14.82
N GLN A 36 -4.69 -6.00 -15.86
CA GLN A 36 -5.50 -4.78 -15.95
C GLN A 36 -6.51 -4.60 -14.79
N PRO A 37 -7.25 -5.63 -14.33
CA PRO A 37 -8.16 -5.49 -13.20
C PRO A 37 -7.45 -5.12 -11.89
N ILE A 38 -6.28 -5.72 -11.64
CA ILE A 38 -5.47 -5.44 -10.45
C ILE A 38 -4.97 -4.00 -10.49
N ARG A 39 -4.44 -3.57 -11.63
CA ARG A 39 -3.95 -2.21 -11.84
C ARG A 39 -5.06 -1.17 -11.64
N THR A 40 -6.26 -1.42 -12.16
CA THR A 40 -7.42 -0.56 -12.00
C THR A 40 -7.85 -0.47 -10.54
N SER A 41 -7.86 -1.59 -9.80
CA SER A 41 -8.19 -1.63 -8.39
C SER A 41 -7.18 -0.84 -7.54
N VAL A 42 -5.90 -0.94 -7.83
CA VAL A 42 -4.84 -0.20 -7.13
C VAL A 42 -4.96 1.30 -7.39
N LEU A 43 -5.20 1.72 -8.63
CA LEU A 43 -5.39 3.13 -8.98
C LEU A 43 -6.63 3.72 -8.28
N ARG A 44 -7.73 2.98 -8.26
CA ARG A 44 -8.94 3.41 -7.53
C ARG A 44 -8.69 3.53 -6.03
N ALA A 45 -7.99 2.57 -5.44
CA ALA A 45 -7.62 2.64 -4.03
C ALA A 45 -6.73 3.85 -3.72
N ALA A 46 -5.78 4.18 -4.60
CA ALA A 46 -4.92 5.34 -4.45
C ALA A 46 -5.71 6.67 -4.53
N GLN A 47 -6.68 6.78 -5.46
CA GLN A 47 -7.56 7.94 -5.56
C GLN A 47 -8.39 8.13 -4.30
N LEU A 48 -9.08 7.08 -3.83
CA LEU A 48 -9.87 7.11 -2.59
C LEU A 48 -9.04 7.48 -1.37
N ALA A 49 -7.79 7.02 -1.30
CA ALA A 49 -6.87 7.39 -0.24
C ALA A 49 -6.52 8.88 -0.28
N ALA A 50 -6.23 9.43 -1.46
CA ALA A 50 -5.91 10.85 -1.62
C ALA A 50 -7.10 11.76 -1.24
N GLU A 51 -8.30 11.43 -1.70
CA GLU A 51 -9.53 12.16 -1.33
C GLU A 51 -9.79 12.12 0.19
N ALA A 52 -9.59 10.95 0.82
CA ALA A 52 -9.74 10.80 2.26
C ALA A 52 -8.71 11.63 3.04
N GLU A 53 -7.48 11.73 2.56
CA GLU A 53 -6.43 12.55 3.16
C GLU A 53 -6.75 14.05 3.12
N ASP A 54 -7.29 14.57 2.01
CA ASP A 54 -7.71 15.97 1.92
C ASP A 54 -8.86 16.28 2.87
N HIS A 55 -9.86 15.42 2.95
CA HIS A 55 -10.95 15.54 3.93
C HIS A 55 -10.45 15.46 5.38
N ALA A 56 -9.48 14.59 5.66
CA ALA A 56 -8.88 14.44 6.98
C ALA A 56 -8.16 15.72 7.40
N ARG A 57 -7.36 16.30 6.50
CA ARG A 57 -6.59 17.53 6.75
C ARG A 57 -7.51 18.66 7.18
N GLY A 58 -8.56 18.95 6.43
CA GLY A 58 -9.52 20.00 6.75
C GLY A 58 -10.13 19.83 8.14
N ARG A 59 -10.60 18.61 8.48
CA ARG A 59 -11.24 18.33 9.78
C ARG A 59 -10.27 18.41 10.97
N GLN A 60 -9.01 17.99 10.78
CA GLN A 60 -8.01 18.03 11.85
C GLN A 60 -7.49 19.45 12.09
N HIS A 61 -7.22 20.20 11.04
CA HIS A 61 -6.72 21.57 11.14
C HIS A 61 -7.73 22.51 11.81
N VAL A 62 -9.04 22.37 11.54
CA VAL A 62 -10.09 23.12 12.26
C VAL A 62 -10.04 22.88 13.77
N LYS A 63 -9.56 21.71 14.21
CA LYS A 63 -9.39 21.38 15.64
C LYS A 63 -8.00 21.74 16.18
N GLY A 64 -7.16 22.41 15.41
CA GLY A 64 -5.77 22.70 15.77
C GLY A 64 -4.87 21.47 15.84
N LYS A 65 -5.26 20.34 15.20
CA LYS A 65 -4.51 19.08 15.20
C LYS A 65 -3.91 18.80 13.84
N LEU A 66 -2.76 18.16 13.83
CA LEU A 66 -2.15 17.59 12.62
C LEU A 66 -2.80 16.26 12.25
N THR A 67 -2.80 15.92 10.98
CA THR A 67 -3.15 14.58 10.50
C THR A 67 -2.10 13.55 10.92
N ALA A 68 -2.45 12.26 10.82
CA ALA A 68 -1.50 11.18 11.08
C ALA A 68 -0.28 11.27 10.15
N ARG A 69 -0.47 11.63 8.86
CA ARG A 69 0.62 11.77 7.90
C ARG A 69 1.52 12.96 8.22
N GLU A 70 0.95 14.11 8.52
CA GLU A 70 1.73 15.29 8.92
C GLU A 70 2.57 15.03 10.18
N ARG A 71 2.06 14.22 11.14
CA ARG A 71 2.85 13.81 12.31
C ARG A 71 4.01 12.87 11.94
N LEU A 72 3.81 11.97 10.96
CA LEU A 72 4.88 11.14 10.42
C LEU A 72 5.93 11.97 9.69
N ASP A 73 5.51 12.92 8.86
CA ASP A 73 6.40 13.82 8.11
C ASP A 73 7.26 14.70 9.04
N LEU A 74 6.72 15.07 10.23
CA LEU A 74 7.48 15.82 11.24
C LEU A 74 8.45 14.95 12.04
N LEU A 75 8.15 13.65 12.21
CA LEU A 75 8.98 12.72 12.98
C LEU A 75 10.14 12.19 12.15
N LEU A 76 9.87 11.85 10.89
CA LEU A 76 10.78 11.09 10.04
C LEU A 76 11.64 12.00 9.16
N ASP A 77 12.81 11.53 8.82
CA ASP A 77 13.68 12.21 7.87
C ASP A 77 12.98 12.31 6.50
N THR A 78 13.12 13.44 5.84
CA THR A 78 12.41 13.76 4.60
C THR A 78 12.60 12.69 3.54
N GLY A 79 11.49 12.13 3.05
CA GLY A 79 11.47 11.12 1.99
C GLY A 79 11.85 9.70 2.43
N SER A 80 12.10 9.46 3.73
CA SER A 80 12.48 8.15 4.24
C SER A 80 11.29 7.20 4.49
N PHE A 81 10.05 7.70 4.49
CA PHE A 81 8.88 6.91 4.86
C PHE A 81 8.46 5.93 3.78
N GLU A 82 8.49 4.65 4.12
CA GLU A 82 8.00 3.54 3.31
C GLU A 82 6.75 2.94 3.96
N GLU A 83 5.57 3.27 3.44
CA GLU A 83 4.29 2.77 3.99
C GLU A 83 4.07 1.31 3.62
N ILE A 84 3.71 0.48 4.60
CA ILE A 84 3.29 -0.90 4.40
C ILE A 84 1.81 -1.09 4.71
N GLY A 85 1.14 -1.92 3.90
CA GLY A 85 -0.28 -2.24 4.10
C GLY A 85 -1.23 -1.05 3.94
N ARG A 86 -0.91 -0.06 3.09
CA ARG A 86 -1.71 1.17 2.88
C ARG A 86 -3.20 0.89 2.66
N PHE A 87 -3.54 -0.13 1.89
CA PHE A 87 -4.93 -0.45 1.53
C PHE A 87 -5.55 -1.56 2.39
N ARG A 88 -4.81 -2.10 3.35
CA ARG A 88 -5.29 -3.16 4.25
C ARG A 88 -6.35 -2.60 5.19
N GLY A 89 -7.46 -3.33 5.39
CA GLY A 89 -8.58 -2.92 6.23
C GLY A 89 -9.55 -1.94 5.60
N GLY A 90 -9.32 -1.56 4.33
CA GLY A 90 -10.24 -0.76 3.54
C GLY A 90 -11.37 -1.57 2.93
N ASP A 91 -12.38 -0.86 2.47
CA ASP A 91 -13.44 -1.37 1.61
C ASP A 91 -13.50 -0.51 0.34
N ILE A 92 -12.80 -0.96 -0.71
CA ILE A 92 -12.69 -0.21 -1.97
C ILE A 92 -14.04 -0.12 -2.67
N ASN A 93 -14.86 -1.17 -2.59
CA ASN A 93 -16.20 -1.18 -3.18
C ASN A 93 -17.16 -0.26 -2.44
N GLY A 94 -17.01 -0.15 -1.11
CA GLY A 94 -17.71 0.83 -0.27
C GLY A 94 -17.07 2.23 -0.26
N GLY A 95 -16.12 2.52 -1.13
CA GLY A 95 -15.49 3.84 -1.27
C GLY A 95 -14.47 4.18 -0.18
N ARG A 96 -13.89 3.18 0.48
CA ARG A 96 -12.90 3.40 1.54
C ARG A 96 -11.61 2.64 1.26
N ALA A 97 -10.49 3.34 1.23
CA ALA A 97 -9.15 2.75 1.17
C ALA A 97 -8.43 2.89 2.52
N GLY A 98 -7.82 1.79 2.97
CA GLY A 98 -7.03 1.78 4.21
C GLY A 98 -7.85 1.70 5.51
N SER A 99 -7.15 1.79 6.61
CA SER A 99 -7.66 1.66 7.99
C SER A 99 -7.28 2.87 8.83
N ALA A 100 -7.76 2.93 10.08
CA ALA A 100 -7.46 4.00 11.04
C ALA A 100 -5.99 3.99 11.55
N VAL A 101 -5.11 3.16 10.97
CA VAL A 101 -3.70 3.09 11.33
C VAL A 101 -2.83 3.10 10.08
N ILE A 102 -1.86 4.01 10.06
CA ILE A 102 -0.79 4.06 9.06
C ILE A 102 0.42 3.34 9.65
N THR A 103 1.03 2.42 8.92
CA THR A 103 2.19 1.63 9.35
C THR A 103 3.28 1.68 8.31
N GLY A 104 4.54 1.71 8.72
CA GLY A 104 5.67 1.72 7.80
C GLY A 104 7.01 1.74 8.49
N PHE A 105 8.03 1.92 7.68
CA PHE A 105 9.40 2.15 8.11
C PHE A 105 9.85 3.54 7.66
N GLY A 106 10.81 4.11 8.37
CA GLY A 106 11.43 5.37 8.03
C GLY A 106 12.72 5.55 8.78
N GLU A 107 13.27 6.74 8.73
CA GLU A 107 14.50 7.07 9.45
C GLU A 107 14.26 8.26 10.38
N VAL A 108 14.93 8.27 11.53
CA VAL A 108 15.01 9.39 12.46
C VAL A 108 16.49 9.66 12.70
N PHE A 109 16.99 10.79 12.24
CA PHE A 109 18.42 11.12 12.24
C PHE A 109 19.28 10.02 11.61
N GLY A 110 18.87 9.51 10.45
CA GLY A 110 19.54 8.45 9.71
C GLY A 110 19.46 7.05 10.35
N ARG A 111 18.65 6.86 11.40
CA ARG A 111 18.45 5.56 12.05
C ARG A 111 17.11 4.97 11.66
N LYS A 112 17.14 3.75 11.13
CA LYS A 112 15.92 3.04 10.73
C LYS A 112 15.02 2.74 11.93
N VAL A 113 13.75 3.05 11.79
CA VAL A 113 12.69 2.81 12.76
C VAL A 113 11.46 2.22 12.08
N ALA A 114 10.72 1.39 12.79
CA ALA A 114 9.34 1.05 12.46
C ALA A 114 8.42 2.08 13.12
N VAL A 115 7.37 2.50 12.42
CA VAL A 115 6.46 3.51 12.96
C VAL A 115 5.02 3.18 12.61
N TYR A 116 4.11 3.40 13.57
CA TYR A 116 2.69 3.48 13.26
C TYR A 116 2.05 4.75 13.82
N ALA A 117 1.08 5.27 13.09
CA ALA A 117 0.32 6.44 13.48
C ALA A 117 -1.18 6.15 13.41
N GLN A 118 -1.90 6.41 14.50
CA GLN A 118 -3.36 6.35 14.51
C GLN A 118 -3.95 7.59 13.86
N ASP A 119 -4.86 7.37 12.91
CA ASP A 119 -5.55 8.43 12.20
C ASP A 119 -6.92 8.70 12.81
N PHE A 120 -7.01 9.73 13.64
CA PHE A 120 -8.24 10.13 14.29
C PHE A 120 -9.35 10.52 13.30
N SER A 121 -9.00 10.91 12.07
CA SER A 121 -9.98 11.24 11.03
C SER A 121 -10.78 10.03 10.55
N VAL A 122 -10.24 8.82 10.75
CA VAL A 122 -10.88 7.54 10.38
C VAL A 122 -11.43 6.90 11.64
N LYS A 123 -12.75 6.90 11.80
CA LYS A 123 -13.47 6.30 12.94
C LYS A 123 -12.90 6.69 14.33
N GLY A 124 -12.39 7.94 14.47
CA GLY A 124 -11.80 8.43 15.71
C GLY A 124 -10.48 7.73 16.09
N GLY A 125 -9.74 7.20 15.12
CA GLY A 125 -8.49 6.47 15.37
C GLY A 125 -8.68 5.16 16.15
N THR A 126 -9.95 4.70 16.32
CA THR A 126 -10.24 3.50 17.11
C THR A 126 -9.66 2.25 16.48
N LEU A 127 -9.15 1.35 17.33
CA LEU A 127 -8.60 0.08 16.89
C LEU A 127 -9.69 -1.00 16.83
N GLY A 128 -9.75 -1.67 15.70
CA GLY A 128 -10.49 -2.89 15.45
C GLY A 128 -9.53 -4.00 15.02
N VAL A 129 -10.09 -5.16 14.65
CA VAL A 129 -9.30 -6.34 14.23
C VAL A 129 -8.33 -6.02 13.08
N ALA A 130 -8.77 -5.23 12.09
CA ALA A 130 -7.92 -4.90 10.93
C ALA A 130 -6.72 -4.03 11.32
N GLU A 131 -6.93 -3.06 12.19
CA GLU A 131 -5.90 -2.18 12.71
C GLU A 131 -4.91 -2.96 13.61
N GLY A 132 -5.41 -3.79 14.51
CA GLY A 132 -4.58 -4.63 15.37
C GLY A 132 -3.66 -5.54 14.56
N ARG A 133 -4.21 -6.30 13.61
CA ARG A 133 -3.41 -7.15 12.70
C ARG A 133 -2.36 -6.37 11.90
N LYS A 134 -2.67 -5.14 11.53
CA LYS A 134 -1.72 -4.28 10.81
C LYS A 134 -0.55 -3.87 11.71
N ILE A 135 -0.83 -3.55 12.98
CA ILE A 135 0.18 -3.22 13.99
C ILE A 135 1.03 -4.45 14.32
N CYS A 136 0.41 -5.61 14.59
CA CYS A 136 1.13 -6.86 14.87
C CYS A 136 2.08 -7.23 13.71
N HIS A 137 1.61 -7.14 12.47
CA HIS A 137 2.45 -7.38 11.30
C HIS A 137 3.66 -6.42 11.21
N LEU A 138 3.49 -5.14 11.60
CA LEU A 138 4.62 -4.22 11.70
C LEU A 138 5.58 -4.62 12.81
N MET A 139 5.06 -5.05 13.98
CA MET A 139 5.88 -5.49 15.12
C MET A 139 6.74 -6.71 14.77
N ASP A 140 6.15 -7.72 14.11
CA ASP A 140 6.88 -8.89 13.63
C ASP A 140 8.05 -8.48 12.72
N LYS A 141 7.77 -7.63 11.74
CA LYS A 141 8.81 -7.12 10.83
C LYS A 141 9.88 -6.28 11.53
N ALA A 142 9.49 -5.47 12.50
CA ALA A 142 10.43 -4.67 13.27
C ALA A 142 11.36 -5.55 14.13
N LEU A 143 10.82 -6.64 14.69
CA LEU A 143 11.58 -7.62 15.43
C LEU A 143 12.59 -8.34 14.54
N ASP A 144 12.16 -8.80 13.34
CA ASP A 144 13.04 -9.44 12.37
C ASP A 144 14.21 -8.53 11.94
N LEU A 145 13.90 -7.25 11.71
CA LEU A 145 14.86 -6.23 11.30
C LEU A 145 15.67 -5.66 12.48
N LYS A 146 15.28 -5.97 13.72
CA LYS A 146 15.90 -5.46 14.96
C LYS A 146 15.92 -3.94 15.02
N VAL A 147 14.82 -3.30 14.62
CA VAL A 147 14.64 -1.84 14.66
C VAL A 147 13.64 -1.45 15.75
N PRO A 148 13.78 -0.28 16.37
CA PRO A 148 12.81 0.19 17.35
C PRO A 148 11.47 0.54 16.70
N ILE A 149 10.40 0.51 17.50
CA ILE A 149 9.05 0.90 17.08
C ILE A 149 8.67 2.21 17.77
N ILE A 150 8.16 3.15 16.99
CA ILE A 150 7.59 4.42 17.49
C ILE A 150 6.10 4.42 17.19
N ALA A 151 5.31 4.71 18.22
CA ALA A 151 3.85 4.77 18.14
C ALA A 151 3.36 6.23 18.28
N LEU A 152 2.67 6.75 17.27
CA LEU A 152 2.00 8.05 17.32
C LEU A 152 0.51 7.84 17.63
N ILE A 153 0.19 7.85 18.92
CA ILE A 153 -1.15 7.53 19.40
C ILE A 153 -2.08 8.76 19.30
N ASP A 154 -3.25 8.56 18.70
CA ASP A 154 -4.37 9.51 18.69
C ASP A 154 -5.68 8.72 18.44
N SER A 155 -6.32 8.26 19.51
CA SER A 155 -7.41 7.29 19.43
C SER A 155 -8.45 7.47 20.49
N GLY A 156 -9.71 7.18 20.14
CA GLY A 156 -10.81 7.01 21.08
C GLY A 156 -10.83 5.65 21.81
N GLY A 157 -9.86 4.76 21.56
CA GLY A 157 -9.75 3.45 22.20
C GLY A 157 -10.15 2.26 21.29
N ALA A 158 -10.72 1.21 21.88
CA ALA A 158 -11.21 0.04 21.13
C ALA A 158 -12.48 0.38 20.34
N ARG A 159 -12.63 -0.26 19.17
CA ARG A 159 -13.81 -0.06 18.31
C ARG A 159 -15.00 -0.84 18.84
N ILE A 160 -15.88 -0.15 19.55
CA ILE A 160 -17.06 -0.74 20.20
C ILE A 160 -17.96 -1.49 19.20
N GLN A 161 -18.06 -1.02 17.96
CA GLN A 161 -18.88 -1.62 16.90
C GLN A 161 -18.44 -3.03 16.51
N GLU A 162 -17.20 -3.42 16.79
CA GLU A 162 -16.66 -4.76 16.57
C GLU A 162 -16.76 -5.66 17.81
N GLY A 163 -17.32 -5.14 18.90
CA GLY A 163 -17.53 -5.88 20.14
C GLY A 163 -16.22 -6.44 20.73
N VAL A 164 -16.29 -7.63 21.29
CA VAL A 164 -15.13 -8.31 21.91
C VAL A 164 -14.01 -8.57 20.90
N ALA A 165 -14.34 -8.75 19.62
CA ALA A 165 -13.34 -8.98 18.56
C ALA A 165 -12.34 -7.81 18.45
N ALA A 166 -12.74 -6.57 18.77
CA ALA A 166 -11.80 -5.44 18.77
C ALA A 166 -10.71 -5.55 19.85
N LEU A 167 -10.91 -6.38 20.86
CA LEU A 167 -9.95 -6.58 21.95
C LEU A 167 -8.97 -7.73 21.71
N THR A 168 -9.25 -8.62 20.76
CA THR A 168 -8.43 -9.82 20.51
C THR A 168 -7.03 -9.52 20.04
N GLU A 169 -6.81 -8.34 19.48
CA GLU A 169 -5.52 -7.92 18.91
C GLU A 169 -4.75 -6.96 19.86
N TYR A 170 -5.21 -6.81 21.11
CA TYR A 170 -4.56 -5.98 22.13
C TYR A 170 -3.63 -6.78 23.07
N GLY A 171 -3.61 -8.11 22.94
CA GLY A 171 -2.86 -9.02 23.80
C GLY A 171 -1.50 -9.42 23.28
#